data_943127bd26f4eb235665d1569dc91e34
#
_entry.id   943127bd26f4eb235665d1569dc91e34
#
_cell.length_a   1.000
_cell.length_b   1.000
_cell.length_c   1.000
_cell.angle_alpha   90.00
_cell.angle_beta   90.00
_cell.angle_gamma   90.00
#
_symmetry.space_group_name_H-M   'P 1'
#
loop_
_entity.id
_entity.type
_entity.pdbx_description
1 polymer ?
#
loop_
_entity_poly.entity_id
_entity_poly.type
_entity_poly.pdbx_seq_one_letter_code
_entity_poly.pdbx_strand_id
1 'polypeptide(L)'
;GNVLLASAFISYIGPFTKEFREHLLNNCWTPFMKNAAKPFLDAMTDEEKEALKPKTDDDAPVSDEPEEKFVLSSSIPMSESLDPLKILTFDAEVALWQSQNLPADQVSTENATIVANTDRWPVLIDPQLQAIAWIREKEKDNNLDIVRIEEKQMLRKLERAMENGESLMIENVKETLPAILNPIISRATVKKGRKFYVKLGDSDVELGPKFKLFLHTKLSNPHFSPEIQAECALINFTVTPSGLADQLLNMVVKMERPDLA
;
A
#
# COMPACT_ATOMS: atom_id res chain seq x y z
N GLY A 1 6.58 -13.67 -9.78
CA GLY A 1 5.95 -12.51 -10.43
C GLY A 1 4.83 -11.91 -9.59
N ASN A 2 3.94 -12.74 -9.09
CA ASN A 2 2.76 -12.30 -8.34
C ASN A 2 3.14 -11.44 -7.12
N VAL A 3 4.08 -11.91 -6.30
CA VAL A 3 4.55 -11.19 -5.11
C VAL A 3 5.26 -9.89 -5.50
N LEU A 4 6.06 -9.93 -6.56
CA LEU A 4 6.76 -8.73 -7.04
C LEU A 4 5.77 -7.65 -7.49
N LEU A 5 4.72 -8.04 -8.23
CA LEU A 5 3.69 -7.10 -8.68
C LEU A 5 2.88 -6.55 -7.50
N ALA A 6 2.53 -7.39 -6.52
CA ALA A 6 1.85 -6.97 -5.31
C ALA A 6 2.71 -5.99 -4.48
N SER A 7 4.01 -6.25 -4.34
CA SER A 7 4.94 -5.35 -3.66
C SER A 7 5.08 -4.00 -4.38
N ALA A 8 5.17 -4.01 -5.70
CA ALA A 8 5.22 -2.80 -6.51
C ALA A 8 3.90 -2.00 -6.39
N PHE A 9 2.76 -2.68 -6.34
CA PHE A 9 1.45 -2.08 -6.14
C PHE A 9 1.39 -1.30 -4.80
N ILE A 10 1.74 -1.94 -3.68
CA ILE A 10 1.75 -1.29 -2.37
C ILE A 10 2.73 -0.10 -2.35
N SER A 11 3.89 -0.24 -2.99
CA SER A 11 4.99 0.71 -2.86
C SER A 11 4.83 1.96 -3.72
N TYR A 12 4.21 1.85 -4.89
CA TYR A 12 4.30 2.91 -5.90
C TYR A 12 2.97 3.38 -6.48
N ILE A 13 1.88 2.60 -6.38
CA ILE A 13 0.65 2.92 -7.12
C ILE A 13 -0.23 3.98 -6.43
N GLY A 14 -0.07 4.14 -5.12
CA GLY A 14 -0.92 4.98 -4.28
C GLY A 14 -1.18 6.42 -4.77
N PRO A 15 -0.17 7.17 -5.24
CA PRO A 15 -0.36 8.57 -5.65
C PRO A 15 -1.17 8.76 -6.93
N PHE A 16 -1.30 7.73 -7.76
CA PHE A 16 -1.79 7.85 -9.13
C PHE A 16 -3.32 7.74 -9.23
N THR A 17 -3.87 8.32 -10.34
CA THR A 17 -5.28 8.17 -10.71
C THR A 17 -5.56 6.76 -11.24
N LYS A 18 -6.83 6.37 -11.31
CA LYS A 18 -7.27 5.05 -11.77
C LYS A 18 -6.69 4.69 -13.14
N GLU A 19 -6.84 5.57 -14.10
CA GLU A 19 -6.39 5.37 -15.49
C GLU A 19 -4.88 5.15 -15.57
N PHE A 20 -4.11 5.89 -14.75
CA PHE A 20 -2.66 5.74 -14.73
C PHE A 20 -2.23 4.46 -14.00
N ARG A 21 -2.95 4.05 -12.95
CA ARG A 21 -2.74 2.75 -12.29
C ARG A 21 -2.94 1.59 -13.24
N GLU A 22 -4.04 1.59 -13.98
CA GLU A 22 -4.34 0.58 -15.00
C GLU A 22 -3.28 0.55 -16.10
N HIS A 23 -2.82 1.72 -16.56
CA HIS A 23 -1.74 1.82 -17.53
C HIS A 23 -0.43 1.23 -17.00
N LEU A 24 -0.02 1.57 -15.78
CA LEU A 24 1.19 1.01 -15.16
C LEU A 24 1.13 -0.50 -15.03
N LEU A 25 0.03 -1.03 -14.54
CA LEU A 25 -0.15 -2.47 -14.32
C LEU A 25 -0.16 -3.23 -15.65
N ASN A 26 -1.00 -2.81 -16.61
CA ASN A 26 -1.29 -3.59 -17.81
C ASN A 26 -0.31 -3.31 -18.95
N ASN A 27 0.16 -2.08 -19.09
CA ASN A 27 0.99 -1.68 -20.24
C ASN A 27 2.48 -1.55 -19.91
N CYS A 28 2.84 -1.41 -18.62
CA CYS A 28 4.24 -1.26 -18.22
C CYS A 28 4.76 -2.47 -17.45
N TRP A 29 4.23 -2.74 -16.25
CA TRP A 29 4.82 -3.72 -15.34
C TRP A 29 4.58 -5.16 -15.77
N THR A 30 3.36 -5.52 -16.16
CA THR A 30 3.05 -6.89 -16.61
C THR A 30 3.83 -7.28 -17.87
N PRO A 31 3.89 -6.46 -18.93
CA PRO A 31 4.72 -6.75 -20.11
C PRO A 31 6.22 -6.79 -19.78
N PHE A 32 6.70 -5.91 -18.90
CA PHE A 32 8.09 -5.93 -18.46
C PHE A 32 8.43 -7.29 -17.78
N MET A 33 7.61 -7.76 -16.86
CA MET A 33 7.85 -9.03 -16.19
C MET A 33 7.75 -10.24 -17.13
N LYS A 34 6.86 -10.20 -18.11
CA LYS A 34 6.76 -11.26 -19.14
C LYS A 34 8.02 -11.35 -20.02
N ASN A 35 8.78 -10.30 -20.12
CA ASN A 35 9.98 -10.22 -20.96
C ASN A 35 11.27 -9.98 -20.14
N ALA A 36 11.22 -10.00 -18.82
CA ALA A 36 12.33 -9.59 -17.96
C ALA A 36 13.61 -10.40 -18.14
N ALA A 37 13.50 -11.70 -18.42
CA ALA A 37 14.66 -12.56 -18.64
C ALA A 37 15.16 -12.56 -20.10
N LYS A 38 14.40 -11.99 -21.03
CA LYS A 38 14.75 -12.01 -22.46
C LYS A 38 16.16 -11.45 -22.77
N PRO A 39 16.56 -10.27 -22.25
CA PRO A 39 17.89 -9.74 -22.52
C PRO A 39 19.03 -10.67 -22.04
N PHE A 40 18.81 -11.37 -20.92
CA PHE A 40 19.78 -12.30 -20.36
C PHE A 40 19.85 -13.58 -21.20
N LEU A 41 18.70 -14.11 -21.63
CA LEU A 41 18.62 -15.28 -22.48
C LEU A 41 19.23 -15.04 -23.87
N ASP A 42 19.02 -13.84 -24.42
CA ASP A 42 19.57 -13.45 -25.73
C ASP A 42 21.12 -13.31 -25.67
N ALA A 43 21.65 -12.92 -24.52
CA ALA A 43 23.11 -12.77 -24.30
C ALA A 43 23.83 -14.09 -23.94
N MET A 44 23.10 -15.14 -23.56
CA MET A 44 23.67 -16.44 -23.18
C MET A 44 24.07 -17.27 -24.40
N THR A 45 25.19 -17.98 -24.25
CA THR A 45 25.59 -18.99 -25.22
C THR A 45 24.71 -20.23 -25.15
N ASP A 46 24.70 -21.06 -26.19
CA ASP A 46 23.91 -22.29 -26.20
C ASP A 46 24.36 -23.30 -25.14
N GLU A 47 25.65 -23.30 -24.81
CA GLU A 47 26.22 -24.13 -23.73
C GLU A 47 25.70 -23.72 -22.35
N GLU A 48 25.61 -22.40 -22.09
CA GLU A 48 25.07 -21.85 -20.84
C GLU A 48 23.58 -22.14 -20.71
N LYS A 49 22.81 -22.07 -21.81
CA LYS A 49 21.38 -22.43 -21.85
C LYS A 49 21.17 -23.92 -21.56
N GLU A 50 22.05 -24.78 -22.09
CA GLU A 50 21.98 -26.22 -21.85
C GLU A 50 22.29 -26.57 -20.38
N ALA A 51 23.24 -25.86 -19.74
CA ALA A 51 23.60 -26.05 -18.34
C ALA A 51 22.48 -25.68 -17.34
N LEU A 52 21.52 -24.86 -17.75
CA LEU A 52 20.36 -24.48 -16.96
C LEU A 52 19.18 -25.47 -17.04
N LYS A 53 19.26 -26.46 -17.93
CA LYS A 53 18.22 -27.50 -17.98
C LYS A 53 18.26 -28.35 -16.71
N PRO A 54 17.10 -28.71 -16.14
CA PRO A 54 17.07 -29.62 -15.00
C PRO A 54 17.78 -30.91 -15.40
N LYS A 55 18.70 -31.37 -14.57
CA LYS A 55 19.31 -32.70 -14.73
C LYS A 55 18.20 -33.71 -14.46
N THR A 56 17.83 -34.47 -15.48
CA THR A 56 16.99 -35.66 -15.29
C THR A 56 17.80 -36.66 -14.48
N ASP A 57 17.29 -37.04 -13.31
CA ASP A 57 17.86 -38.18 -12.57
C ASP A 57 17.61 -39.43 -13.42
N ASP A 58 18.68 -40.10 -13.83
CA ASP A 58 18.65 -41.30 -14.67
C ASP A 58 17.94 -42.51 -14.01
N ASP A 59 17.51 -42.36 -12.73
CA ASP A 59 16.83 -43.38 -11.92
C ASP A 59 15.31 -43.12 -11.74
N ALA A 60 14.71 -42.15 -12.42
CA ALA A 60 13.28 -41.90 -12.32
C ALA A 60 12.47 -42.94 -13.12
N PRO A 61 11.40 -43.55 -12.56
CA PRO A 61 10.56 -44.48 -13.30
C PRO A 61 9.96 -43.79 -14.52
N VAL A 62 10.09 -44.42 -15.69
CA VAL A 62 9.55 -43.95 -16.96
C VAL A 62 8.01 -43.82 -16.82
N SER A 63 7.51 -42.58 -16.72
CA SER A 63 6.11 -42.28 -16.83
C SER A 63 5.78 -42.10 -18.32
N ASP A 64 4.70 -42.75 -18.78
CA ASP A 64 4.21 -42.63 -20.16
C ASP A 64 3.58 -41.25 -20.48
N GLU A 65 3.85 -40.24 -19.69
CA GLU A 65 3.47 -38.85 -19.97
C GLU A 65 4.46 -38.23 -20.96
N PRO A 66 3.98 -37.46 -21.96
CA PRO A 66 4.87 -36.81 -22.92
C PRO A 66 5.83 -35.87 -22.18
N GLU A 67 7.15 -36.09 -22.36
CA GLU A 67 8.20 -35.22 -21.83
C GLU A 67 7.90 -33.78 -22.24
N GLU A 68 7.44 -32.94 -21.30
CA GLU A 68 7.36 -31.51 -21.52
C GLU A 68 8.77 -30.98 -21.77
N LYS A 69 9.06 -30.61 -23.01
CA LYS A 69 10.33 -30.00 -23.38
C LYS A 69 10.56 -28.78 -22.51
N PHE A 70 11.55 -28.87 -21.60
CA PHE A 70 11.96 -27.71 -20.81
C PHE A 70 12.40 -26.60 -21.75
N VAL A 71 11.65 -25.51 -21.77
CA VAL A 71 11.96 -24.29 -22.51
C VAL A 71 12.31 -23.21 -21.48
N LEU A 72 13.51 -22.62 -21.60
CA LEU A 72 13.90 -21.47 -20.81
C LEU A 72 12.92 -20.34 -21.06
N SER A 73 12.09 -20.01 -20.06
CA SER A 73 11.09 -18.96 -20.17
C SER A 73 11.72 -17.59 -20.06
N SER A 74 11.39 -16.69 -20.98
CA SER A 74 11.77 -15.27 -20.89
C SER A 74 10.96 -14.51 -19.84
N SER A 75 9.90 -15.12 -19.30
CA SER A 75 8.99 -14.51 -18.33
C SER A 75 9.36 -14.89 -16.89
N ILE A 76 9.13 -13.94 -15.97
CA ILE A 76 9.08 -14.29 -14.54
C ILE A 76 7.81 -15.12 -14.31
N PRO A 77 7.89 -16.28 -13.61
CA PRO A 77 6.71 -17.09 -13.31
C PRO A 77 5.61 -16.26 -12.62
N MET A 78 4.43 -16.21 -13.23
CA MET A 78 3.28 -15.44 -12.72
C MET A 78 1.97 -16.04 -13.24
N SER A 79 0.87 -15.76 -12.53
CA SER A 79 -0.47 -16.17 -12.97
C SER A 79 -0.90 -15.41 -14.23
N GLU A 80 -1.70 -16.04 -15.10
CA GLU A 80 -2.13 -15.44 -16.37
C GLU A 80 -3.00 -14.18 -16.19
N SER A 81 -3.91 -14.20 -15.21
CA SER A 81 -4.74 -13.06 -14.83
C SER A 81 -4.44 -12.66 -13.39
N LEU A 82 -3.49 -11.78 -13.20
CA LEU A 82 -3.10 -11.33 -11.89
C LEU A 82 -3.78 -10.02 -11.53
N ASP A 83 -4.58 -10.08 -10.47
CA ASP A 83 -5.09 -8.92 -9.76
C ASP A 83 -4.34 -8.82 -8.43
N PRO A 84 -3.52 -7.76 -8.20
CA PRO A 84 -2.80 -7.58 -6.95
C PRO A 84 -3.69 -7.58 -5.70
N LEU A 85 -4.93 -7.10 -5.84
CA LEU A 85 -5.89 -7.06 -4.73
C LEU A 85 -6.20 -8.46 -4.19
N LYS A 86 -6.37 -9.45 -5.05
CA LYS A 86 -6.67 -10.84 -4.65
C LYS A 86 -5.55 -11.52 -3.87
N ILE A 87 -4.33 -10.98 -3.92
CA ILE A 87 -3.19 -11.48 -3.15
C ILE A 87 -3.10 -10.74 -1.82
N LEU A 88 -3.46 -9.46 -1.80
CA LEU A 88 -3.22 -8.55 -0.69
C LEU A 88 -4.38 -8.46 0.29
N THR A 89 -5.60 -8.79 -0.16
CA THR A 89 -6.82 -8.66 0.64
C THR A 89 -7.80 -9.80 0.39
N PHE A 90 -8.68 -10.02 1.34
CA PHE A 90 -9.81 -10.94 1.24
C PHE A 90 -11.12 -10.16 1.15
N ASP A 91 -12.11 -10.72 0.47
CA ASP A 91 -13.44 -10.09 0.30
C ASP A 91 -14.07 -9.72 1.66
N ALA A 92 -13.84 -10.52 2.70
CA ALA A 92 -14.32 -10.23 4.04
C ALA A 92 -13.70 -8.96 4.65
N GLU A 93 -12.42 -8.67 4.36
CA GLU A 93 -11.76 -7.43 4.81
C GLU A 93 -12.32 -6.22 4.07
N VAL A 94 -12.55 -6.35 2.76
CA VAL A 94 -13.15 -5.29 1.95
C VAL A 94 -14.55 -4.96 2.45
N ALA A 95 -15.37 -5.98 2.74
CA ALA A 95 -16.71 -5.80 3.30
C ALA A 95 -16.66 -5.11 4.68
N LEU A 96 -15.69 -5.47 5.53
CA LEU A 96 -15.47 -4.82 6.81
C LEU A 96 -15.11 -3.35 6.63
N TRP A 97 -14.19 -3.00 5.72
CA TRP A 97 -13.82 -1.60 5.45
C TRP A 97 -15.00 -0.78 4.93
N GLN A 98 -15.83 -1.37 4.08
CA GLN A 98 -17.05 -0.72 3.60
C GLN A 98 -18.07 -0.48 4.71
N SER A 99 -18.19 -1.41 5.67
CA SER A 99 -19.00 -1.21 6.87
C SER A 99 -18.45 -0.11 7.79
N GLN A 100 -17.15 0.17 7.71
CA GLN A 100 -16.44 1.25 8.39
C GLN A 100 -16.44 2.58 7.62
N ASN A 101 -17.36 2.77 6.68
CA ASN A 101 -17.52 3.96 5.83
C ASN A 101 -16.46 4.14 4.72
N LEU A 102 -15.75 3.08 4.30
CA LEU A 102 -14.98 3.15 3.07
C LEU A 102 -15.95 3.21 1.88
N PRO A 103 -15.76 4.13 0.92
CA PRO A 103 -16.57 4.14 -0.29
C PRO A 103 -16.45 2.82 -1.08
N ALA A 104 -17.57 2.36 -1.61
CA ALA A 104 -17.64 1.09 -2.34
C ALA A 104 -17.28 1.27 -3.82
N ASP A 105 -16.08 1.76 -4.09
CA ASP A 105 -15.49 1.85 -5.43
C ASP A 105 -14.11 1.18 -5.44
N GLN A 106 -13.65 0.84 -6.63
CA GLN A 106 -12.39 0.11 -6.83
C GLN A 106 -11.19 0.89 -6.28
N VAL A 107 -11.10 2.20 -6.55
CA VAL A 107 -9.94 3.02 -6.14
C VAL A 107 -9.87 3.12 -4.61
N SER A 108 -11.01 3.29 -3.95
CA SER A 108 -11.08 3.30 -2.48
C SER A 108 -10.64 1.96 -1.89
N THR A 109 -11.04 0.84 -2.50
CA THR A 109 -10.59 -0.50 -2.09
C THR A 109 -9.08 -0.69 -2.29
N GLU A 110 -8.53 -0.26 -3.43
CA GLU A 110 -7.09 -0.26 -3.69
C GLU A 110 -6.33 0.57 -2.66
N ASN A 111 -6.81 1.79 -2.38
CA ASN A 111 -6.21 2.67 -1.40
C ASN A 111 -6.22 2.08 0.00
N ALA A 112 -7.34 1.47 0.40
CA ALA A 112 -7.47 0.79 1.69
C ALA A 112 -6.52 -0.40 1.80
N THR A 113 -6.34 -1.15 0.71
CA THR A 113 -5.36 -2.24 0.61
C THR A 113 -3.94 -1.73 0.84
N ILE A 114 -3.58 -0.60 0.24
CA ILE A 114 -2.25 0.00 0.43
C ILE A 114 -2.09 0.44 1.90
N VAL A 115 -3.08 1.14 2.47
CA VAL A 115 -3.03 1.55 3.90
C VAL A 115 -2.87 0.36 4.84
N ALA A 116 -3.54 -0.76 4.55
CA ALA A 116 -3.50 -1.94 5.41
C ALA A 116 -2.18 -2.71 5.33
N ASN A 117 -1.50 -2.70 4.17
CA ASN A 117 -0.33 -3.53 3.88
C ASN A 117 0.99 -2.75 3.81
N THR A 118 0.96 -1.42 3.89
CA THR A 118 2.20 -0.63 3.87
C THR A 118 2.86 -0.57 5.25
N ASP A 119 4.19 -0.72 5.27
CA ASP A 119 4.97 -0.44 6.48
C ASP A 119 5.28 1.05 6.65
N ARG A 120 5.19 1.84 5.58
CA ARG A 120 5.44 3.28 5.62
C ARG A 120 4.24 4.04 6.20
N TRP A 121 4.47 5.21 6.81
CA TRP A 121 3.39 6.04 7.31
C TRP A 121 2.53 6.53 6.14
N PRO A 122 1.20 6.27 6.14
CA PRO A 122 0.34 6.73 5.05
C PRO A 122 0.11 8.24 5.11
N VAL A 123 0.27 8.89 3.95
CA VAL A 123 -0.14 10.27 3.70
C VAL A 123 -1.38 10.23 2.82
N LEU A 124 -2.51 10.57 3.41
CA LEU A 124 -3.83 10.53 2.77
C LEU A 124 -4.11 11.86 2.08
N ILE A 125 -4.16 11.86 0.75
CA ILE A 125 -4.58 13.01 -0.06
C ILE A 125 -6.09 12.91 -0.19
N ASP A 126 -6.84 13.65 0.63
CA ASP A 126 -8.28 13.45 0.85
C ASP A 126 -9.05 14.77 0.89
N PRO A 127 -9.22 15.46 -0.25
CA PRO A 127 -9.95 16.71 -0.31
C PRO A 127 -11.43 16.57 0.04
N GLN A 128 -12.04 15.39 -0.16
CA GLN A 128 -13.44 15.12 0.11
C GLN A 128 -13.71 14.48 1.49
N LEU A 129 -12.69 14.28 2.30
CA LEU A 129 -12.79 13.73 3.66
C LEU A 129 -13.35 12.29 3.76
N GLN A 130 -13.14 11.48 2.72
CA GLN A 130 -13.58 10.08 2.69
C GLN A 130 -12.62 9.17 3.47
N ALA A 131 -11.32 9.35 3.27
CA ALA A 131 -10.30 8.58 3.97
C ALA A 131 -10.34 8.83 5.48
N ILE A 132 -10.49 10.07 5.93
CA ILE A 132 -10.56 10.40 7.36
C ILE A 132 -11.78 9.77 8.03
N ALA A 133 -12.92 9.72 7.32
CA ALA A 133 -14.14 9.09 7.84
C ALA A 133 -13.93 7.58 8.05
N TRP A 134 -13.30 6.92 7.08
CA TRP A 134 -12.97 5.50 7.18
C TRP A 134 -11.94 5.19 8.27
N ILE A 135 -10.80 5.89 8.31
CA ILE A 135 -9.73 5.65 9.30
C ILE A 135 -10.23 5.88 10.73
N ARG A 136 -11.14 6.84 10.92
CA ARG A 136 -11.74 7.11 12.24
C ARG A 136 -12.50 5.90 12.78
N GLU A 137 -13.28 5.22 11.94
CA GLU A 137 -13.98 4.00 12.35
C GLU A 137 -13.04 2.80 12.45
N LYS A 138 -12.09 2.66 11.51
CA LYS A 138 -11.12 1.57 11.48
C LYS A 138 -10.20 1.53 12.73
N GLU A 139 -9.69 2.67 13.14
CA GLU A 139 -8.74 2.77 14.26
C GLU A 139 -9.41 3.17 15.60
N LYS A 140 -10.73 3.08 15.67
CA LYS A 140 -11.51 3.41 16.88
C LYS A 140 -11.08 2.58 18.10
N ASP A 141 -10.87 1.29 17.90
CA ASP A 141 -10.44 0.37 18.97
C ASP A 141 -8.98 0.60 19.38
N ASN A 142 -8.19 1.30 18.58
CA ASN A 142 -6.82 1.69 18.87
C ASN A 142 -6.71 3.16 19.35
N ASN A 143 -7.79 3.71 19.89
CA ASN A 143 -7.86 5.06 20.48
C ASN A 143 -7.33 6.16 19.56
N LEU A 144 -7.79 6.23 18.33
CA LEU A 144 -7.35 7.24 17.38
C LEU A 144 -7.59 8.66 17.91
N ASP A 145 -6.52 9.41 18.13
CA ASP A 145 -6.58 10.88 18.35
C ASP A 145 -6.28 11.62 17.04
N ILE A 146 -7.00 12.73 16.81
CA ILE A 146 -6.82 13.56 15.62
C ILE A 146 -6.35 14.93 16.08
N VAL A 147 -5.22 15.38 15.53
CA VAL A 147 -4.57 16.62 15.91
C VAL A 147 -4.19 17.45 14.68
N ARG A 148 -4.02 18.74 14.86
CA ARG A 148 -3.48 19.65 13.84
C ARG A 148 -2.07 20.08 14.20
N ILE A 149 -1.25 20.35 13.20
CA ILE A 149 0.15 20.80 13.41
C ILE A 149 0.20 22.09 14.25
N GLU A 150 -0.77 22.97 14.07
CA GLU A 150 -0.82 24.25 14.76
C GLU A 150 -1.29 24.14 16.23
N GLU A 151 -1.77 22.98 16.67
CA GLU A 151 -2.22 22.80 18.06
C GLU A 151 -1.04 22.83 19.05
N LYS A 152 -1.15 23.65 20.09
CA LYS A 152 -0.12 23.75 21.14
C LYS A 152 0.18 22.42 21.85
N GLN A 153 -0.79 21.51 21.86
CA GLN A 153 -0.68 20.22 22.54
C GLN A 153 -0.31 19.07 21.58
N MET A 154 -0.07 19.35 20.30
CA MET A 154 0.20 18.32 19.29
C MET A 154 1.35 17.40 19.70
N LEU A 155 2.47 17.95 20.14
CA LEU A 155 3.63 17.16 20.57
C LEU A 155 3.32 16.28 21.78
N ARG A 156 2.60 16.77 22.79
CA ARG A 156 2.23 15.99 23.96
C ARG A 156 1.28 14.84 23.60
N LYS A 157 0.33 15.08 22.70
CA LYS A 157 -0.56 14.05 22.20
C LYS A 157 0.18 12.98 21.40
N LEU A 158 1.16 13.42 20.59
CA LEU A 158 2.02 12.54 19.83
C LEU A 158 2.88 11.66 20.76
N GLU A 159 3.57 12.25 21.74
CA GLU A 159 4.36 11.53 22.75
C GLU A 159 3.51 10.49 23.48
N ARG A 160 2.32 10.89 23.97
CA ARG A 160 1.39 9.98 24.64
C ARG A 160 0.94 8.82 23.74
N ALA A 161 0.56 9.12 22.51
CA ALA A 161 0.13 8.08 21.56
C ALA A 161 1.27 7.11 21.23
N MET A 162 2.50 7.59 21.08
CA MET A 162 3.68 6.75 20.88
C MET A 162 3.93 5.82 22.06
N GLU A 163 3.94 6.34 23.29
CA GLU A 163 4.20 5.57 24.52
C GLU A 163 3.12 4.51 24.76
N ASN A 164 1.85 4.86 24.53
CA ASN A 164 0.73 3.95 24.72
C ASN A 164 0.54 2.97 23.55
N GLY A 165 1.16 3.22 22.40
CA GLY A 165 0.91 2.45 21.17
C GLY A 165 -0.46 2.72 20.56
N GLU A 166 -1.01 3.92 20.74
CA GLU A 166 -2.28 4.39 20.18
C GLU A 166 -2.10 4.89 18.73
N SER A 167 -3.20 5.01 17.98
CA SER A 167 -3.16 5.62 16.64
C SER A 167 -3.26 7.15 16.74
N LEU A 168 -2.49 7.85 15.92
CA LEU A 168 -2.55 9.31 15.81
C LEU A 168 -2.71 9.73 14.36
N MET A 169 -3.61 10.67 14.10
CA MET A 169 -3.73 11.32 12.80
C MET A 169 -3.39 12.79 12.92
N ILE A 170 -2.46 13.25 12.08
CA ILE A 170 -2.17 14.68 11.92
C ILE A 170 -2.98 15.20 10.73
N GLU A 171 -4.02 15.98 11.03
CA GLU A 171 -4.96 16.50 10.04
C GLU A 171 -4.44 17.78 9.38
N ASN A 172 -4.79 17.95 8.11
CA ASN A 172 -4.57 19.16 7.31
C ASN A 172 -3.08 19.55 7.18
N VAL A 173 -2.25 18.55 6.93
CA VAL A 173 -0.82 18.73 6.64
C VAL A 173 -0.64 19.52 5.36
N LYS A 174 0.33 20.43 5.36
CA LYS A 174 0.77 21.15 4.16
C LYS A 174 1.87 20.38 3.45
N GLU A 175 2.36 20.89 2.34
CA GLU A 175 3.46 20.28 1.55
C GLU A 175 4.78 20.13 2.32
N THR A 176 4.95 20.92 3.37
CA THR A 176 6.11 20.88 4.27
C THR A 176 5.68 20.46 5.66
N LEU A 177 6.43 19.55 6.26
CA LEU A 177 6.24 19.10 7.64
C LEU A 177 7.24 19.78 8.57
N PRO A 178 6.87 20.06 9.84
CA PRO A 178 7.81 20.55 10.83
C PRO A 178 8.98 19.60 11.03
N ALA A 179 10.19 20.11 11.08
CA ALA A 179 11.42 19.31 11.22
C ALA A 179 11.41 18.40 12.46
N ILE A 180 10.67 18.76 13.50
CA ILE A 180 10.53 17.95 14.73
C ILE A 180 9.87 16.59 14.47
N LEU A 181 9.12 16.45 13.38
CA LEU A 181 8.48 15.19 12.99
C LEU A 181 9.41 14.28 12.14
N ASN A 182 10.52 14.80 11.60
CA ASN A 182 11.41 14.04 10.74
C ASN A 182 11.90 12.72 11.38
N PRO A 183 12.31 12.66 12.67
CA PRO A 183 12.77 11.40 13.25
C PRO A 183 11.69 10.32 13.33
N ILE A 184 10.42 10.72 13.47
CA ILE A 184 9.29 9.77 13.47
C ILE A 184 8.96 9.32 12.04
N ILE A 185 8.98 10.26 11.09
CA ILE A 185 8.66 10.00 9.69
C ILE A 185 9.70 9.05 9.09
N SER A 186 10.99 9.32 9.31
CA SER A 186 12.09 8.45 8.87
C SER A 186 12.28 7.20 9.73
N ARG A 187 11.46 7.03 10.76
CA ARG A 187 11.58 5.90 11.71
C ARG A 187 12.99 5.75 12.28
N ALA A 188 13.64 6.87 12.55
CA ALA A 188 14.96 6.93 13.16
C ALA A 188 14.88 6.48 14.63
N THR A 189 14.79 5.15 14.83
CA THR A 189 14.66 4.55 16.15
C THR A 189 16.01 4.17 16.74
N VAL A 190 16.17 4.41 18.04
CA VAL A 190 17.31 3.94 18.83
C VAL A 190 16.83 2.84 19.76
N LYS A 191 17.48 1.67 19.68
CA LYS A 191 17.17 0.55 20.56
C LYS A 191 17.87 0.72 21.91
N LYS A 192 17.10 0.79 22.99
CA LYS A 192 17.60 0.80 24.38
C LYS A 192 17.02 -0.40 25.13
N GLY A 193 17.83 -1.43 25.31
CA GLY A 193 17.39 -2.68 25.89
C GLY A 193 16.39 -3.44 24.99
N ARG A 194 15.15 -3.65 25.47
CA ARG A 194 14.09 -4.31 24.72
C ARG A 194 13.13 -3.35 24.01
N LYS A 195 13.32 -2.04 24.17
CA LYS A 195 12.42 -1.01 23.69
C LYS A 195 13.08 -0.16 22.61
N PHE A 196 12.24 0.41 21.74
CA PHE A 196 12.66 1.35 20.71
C PHE A 196 12.25 2.76 21.12
N TYR A 197 13.12 3.72 20.87
CA TYR A 197 12.91 5.13 21.19
C TYR A 197 13.12 5.98 19.95
N VAL A 198 12.35 7.04 19.84
CA VAL A 198 12.50 8.09 18.80
C VAL A 198 12.84 9.40 19.51
N LYS A 199 13.79 10.14 18.97
CA LYS A 199 14.14 11.45 19.51
C LYS A 199 13.18 12.51 18.98
N LEU A 200 12.36 13.07 19.85
CA LEU A 200 11.47 14.19 19.54
C LEU A 200 11.97 15.46 20.26
N GLY A 201 12.59 16.36 19.48
CA GLY A 201 13.26 17.52 20.08
C GLY A 201 14.37 17.10 21.05
N ASP A 202 14.21 17.42 22.32
CA ASP A 202 15.19 17.09 23.38
C ASP A 202 14.85 15.80 24.13
N SER A 203 13.69 15.19 23.87
CA SER A 203 13.18 14.02 24.59
C SER A 203 13.36 12.75 23.76
N ASP A 204 13.73 11.65 24.45
CA ASP A 204 13.66 10.28 23.87
C ASP A 204 12.32 9.66 24.26
N VAL A 205 11.43 9.48 23.32
CA VAL A 205 10.08 8.96 23.51
C VAL A 205 10.03 7.48 23.11
N GLU A 206 9.45 6.63 23.96
CA GLU A 206 9.29 5.20 23.66
C GLU A 206 8.31 5.02 22.49
N LEU A 207 8.68 4.17 21.53
CA LEU A 207 7.80 3.79 20.42
C LEU A 207 7.06 2.49 20.74
N GLY A 208 5.80 2.61 21.12
CA GLY A 208 4.92 1.47 21.35
C GLY A 208 4.72 0.61 20.08
N PRO A 209 4.70 -0.71 20.17
CA PRO A 209 4.69 -1.62 19.03
C PRO A 209 3.41 -1.54 18.17
N LYS A 210 2.32 -1.01 18.72
CA LYS A 210 1.04 -0.85 18.02
C LYS A 210 0.81 0.58 17.51
N PHE A 211 1.76 1.49 17.76
CA PHE A 211 1.64 2.88 17.34
C PHE A 211 1.50 2.97 15.82
N LYS A 212 0.53 3.78 15.38
CA LYS A 212 0.32 4.10 13.96
C LYS A 212 0.20 5.60 13.79
N LEU A 213 0.90 6.13 12.80
CA LEU A 213 0.81 7.53 12.41
C LEU A 213 0.16 7.64 11.04
N PHE A 214 -0.88 8.48 10.96
CA PHE A 214 -1.54 8.86 9.72
C PHE A 214 -1.32 10.36 9.47
N LEU A 215 -0.93 10.70 8.26
CA LEU A 215 -0.86 12.09 7.81
C LEU A 215 -2.01 12.33 6.85
N HIS A 216 -2.73 13.42 7.01
CA HIS A 216 -3.90 13.74 6.20
C HIS A 216 -3.79 15.14 5.62
N THR A 217 -4.04 15.30 4.32
CA THR A 217 -4.09 16.61 3.66
C THR A 217 -5.36 16.79 2.86
N LYS A 218 -5.87 18.03 2.85
CA LYS A 218 -7.01 18.44 2.01
C LYS A 218 -6.58 18.98 0.64
N LEU A 219 -5.27 19.08 0.41
CA LEU A 219 -4.76 19.50 -0.89
C LEU A 219 -5.05 18.40 -1.91
N SER A 220 -5.59 18.78 -3.07
CA SER A 220 -5.92 17.83 -4.14
C SER A 220 -4.70 17.38 -4.96
N ASN A 221 -3.66 18.22 -5.01
CA ASN A 221 -2.43 17.91 -5.73
C ASN A 221 -1.21 18.48 -4.97
N PRO A 222 -0.86 17.91 -3.81
CA PRO A 222 0.26 18.41 -3.01
C PRO A 222 1.60 18.02 -3.64
N HIS A 223 2.57 18.94 -3.60
CA HIS A 223 3.95 18.71 -4.02
C HIS A 223 4.84 18.49 -2.79
N PHE A 224 4.79 17.29 -2.24
CA PHE A 224 5.67 16.90 -1.13
C PHE A 224 7.13 16.81 -1.55
N SER A 225 8.05 17.09 -0.63
CA SER A 225 9.49 16.94 -0.86
C SER A 225 9.85 15.47 -1.16
N PRO A 226 10.93 15.21 -1.91
CA PRO A 226 11.39 13.85 -2.21
C PRO A 226 11.63 13.01 -0.97
N GLU A 227 12.05 13.61 0.15
CA GLU A 227 12.26 12.93 1.42
C GLU A 227 10.94 12.37 1.98
N ILE A 228 9.87 13.18 2.00
CA ILE A 228 8.55 12.73 2.45
C ILE A 228 8.02 11.63 1.53
N GLN A 229 8.22 11.75 0.22
CA GLN A 229 7.79 10.73 -0.75
C GLN A 229 8.52 9.40 -0.57
N ALA A 230 9.80 9.43 -0.14
CA ALA A 230 10.58 8.22 0.12
C ALA A 230 10.16 7.52 1.42
N GLU A 231 9.93 8.30 2.49
CA GLU A 231 9.69 7.80 3.84
C GLU A 231 8.21 7.45 4.10
N CYS A 232 7.28 8.07 3.37
CA CYS A 232 5.85 7.88 3.53
C CYS A 232 5.23 7.16 2.33
N ALA A 233 4.05 6.58 2.53
CA ALA A 233 3.21 6.06 1.46
C ALA A 233 2.16 7.12 1.09
N LEU A 234 2.32 7.76 -0.06
CA LEU A 234 1.34 8.70 -0.59
C LEU A 234 0.15 7.93 -1.17
N ILE A 235 -1.06 8.25 -0.74
CA ILE A 235 -2.29 7.56 -1.15
C ILE A 235 -3.34 8.58 -1.53
N ASN A 236 -3.76 8.53 -2.78
CA ASN A 236 -4.68 9.50 -3.37
C ASN A 236 -6.13 9.04 -3.25
N PHE A 237 -6.87 9.61 -2.31
CA PHE A 237 -8.31 9.40 -2.12
C PHE A 237 -9.18 10.43 -2.86
N THR A 238 -8.61 11.18 -3.81
CA THR A 238 -9.39 12.10 -4.62
C THR A 238 -10.40 11.33 -5.47
N VAL A 239 -11.67 11.68 -5.35
CA VAL A 239 -12.77 11.04 -6.09
C VAL A 239 -12.66 11.39 -7.56
N THR A 240 -12.69 10.39 -8.42
CA THR A 240 -12.82 10.55 -9.87
C THR A 240 -14.30 10.62 -10.29
N PRO A 241 -14.64 11.20 -11.45
CA PRO A 241 -16.01 11.17 -11.97
C PRO A 241 -16.61 9.75 -12.05
N SER A 242 -15.80 8.77 -12.47
CA SER A 242 -16.21 7.37 -12.50
C SER A 242 -16.45 6.82 -11.09
N GLY A 243 -15.56 7.07 -10.15
CA GLY A 243 -15.71 6.66 -8.76
C GLY A 243 -16.95 7.27 -8.11
N LEU A 244 -17.25 8.54 -8.41
CA LEU A 244 -18.50 9.18 -7.95
C LEU A 244 -19.74 8.51 -8.53
N ALA A 245 -19.71 8.14 -9.81
CA ALA A 245 -20.81 7.41 -10.44
C ALA A 245 -21.04 6.05 -9.78
N ASP A 246 -19.96 5.30 -9.48
CA ASP A 246 -20.03 4.02 -8.78
C ASP A 246 -20.59 4.17 -7.36
N GLN A 247 -20.18 5.20 -6.62
CA GLN A 247 -20.68 5.49 -5.28
C GLN A 247 -22.17 5.85 -5.30
N LEU A 248 -22.59 6.68 -6.26
CA LEU A 248 -24.01 7.05 -6.45
C LEU A 248 -24.84 5.83 -6.85
N LEU A 249 -24.36 5.00 -7.75
CA LEU A 249 -25.03 3.76 -8.14
C LEU A 249 -25.24 2.83 -6.92
N ASN A 250 -24.21 2.61 -6.12
CA ASN A 250 -24.31 1.82 -4.91
C ASN A 250 -25.31 2.40 -3.90
N MET A 251 -25.36 3.72 -3.78
CA MET A 251 -26.34 4.40 -2.91
C MET A 251 -27.77 4.18 -3.42
N VAL A 252 -27.99 4.30 -4.72
CA VAL A 252 -29.32 4.05 -5.34
C VAL A 252 -29.72 2.60 -5.14
N VAL A 253 -28.83 1.65 -5.40
CA VAL A 253 -29.10 0.22 -5.20
C VAL A 253 -29.50 -0.08 -3.75
N LYS A 254 -28.77 0.46 -2.77
CA LYS A 254 -29.10 0.30 -1.34
C LYS A 254 -30.47 0.88 -0.97
N MET A 255 -30.89 1.95 -1.63
CA MET A 255 -32.20 2.59 -1.38
C MET A 255 -33.36 1.88 -2.09
N GLU A 256 -33.17 1.50 -3.35
CA GLU A 256 -34.22 0.91 -4.20
C GLU A 256 -34.32 -0.62 -4.09
N ARG A 257 -33.18 -1.29 -3.87
CA ARG A 257 -33.07 -2.74 -3.83
C ARG A 257 -32.13 -3.19 -2.69
N PRO A 258 -32.54 -3.01 -1.44
CA PRO A 258 -31.73 -3.40 -0.26
C PRO A 258 -31.45 -4.90 -0.18
N ASP A 259 -32.20 -5.70 -0.94
CA ASP A 259 -32.02 -7.16 -1.10
C ASP A 259 -30.79 -7.53 -1.96
N LEU A 260 -30.22 -6.59 -2.70
CA LEU A 260 -29.06 -6.78 -3.58
C LEU A 260 -27.78 -6.06 -3.07
N ALA A 261 -27.86 -5.36 -1.94
CA ALA A 261 -26.79 -4.51 -1.42
C ALA A 261 -25.90 -5.22 -0.38
#